data_4e83597dff1130fe73dd0e93d793c504
#
_entry.id   4e83597dff1130fe73dd0e93d793c504
#
_cell.length_a   1.000
_cell.length_b   1.000
_cell.length_c   1.000
_cell.angle_alpha   90.00
_cell.angle_beta   90.00
_cell.angle_gamma   90.00
#
_symmetry.space_group_name_H-M   'P 1'
#
loop_
_entity.id
_entity.type
_entity.pdbx_description
1 polymer ?
#
loop_
_entity_poly.entity_id
_entity_poly.type
_entity_poly.pdbx_seq_one_letter_code
_entity_poly.pdbx_strand_id
1 'polypeptide(L)'
;NCFIIGKDGLIKAKELRREEITQQLEKLLAAGKGIQFRTGSFQDALQEAEATGKLIFLDGYTSWCAPCKMMNTTVFTDPEVGHFFNEHFINVKFDMEKGEGRELLKRYGMQVFPTYLLLDAAGNEVHRVVGGHDAGEFIRLIREGMDPENSIAGMQKRYETGDREADFLRRYITTLGGGYRFDKIPAVLDELCRKNGETVNEEDWQLIRRYLSDPSSYTFHFVAKHRELFTAYIAPEELEAWIQKVLYVPVFNTVNSLVFDEKEYDAGRFKTLRKDIKIVRPERKSYLLSI
;
A
#
# COMPACT_ATOMS: atom_id res chain seq x y z
N ASN A 1 -35.66 4.40 32.55
CA ASN A 1 -34.86 4.64 31.37
C ASN A 1 -33.67 5.52 31.74
N CYS A 2 -32.44 4.98 31.60
CA CYS A 2 -31.22 5.71 31.87
C CYS A 2 -30.62 6.21 30.52
N PHE A 3 -30.02 7.40 30.56
CA PHE A 3 -29.32 7.99 29.43
C PHE A 3 -27.90 8.33 29.86
N ILE A 4 -26.94 8.18 28.94
CA ILE A 4 -25.60 8.74 29.09
C ILE A 4 -25.52 9.94 28.15
N ILE A 5 -25.19 11.11 28.69
CA ILE A 5 -25.03 12.36 27.94
C ILE A 5 -23.54 12.70 27.93
N GLY A 6 -22.97 12.91 26.75
CA GLY A 6 -21.59 13.33 26.58
C GLY A 6 -21.37 14.79 27.01
N LYS A 7 -20.09 15.19 27.13
CA LYS A 7 -19.70 16.58 27.43
C LYS A 7 -20.19 17.58 26.37
N ASP A 8 -20.47 17.10 25.16
CA ASP A 8 -21.07 17.84 24.04
C ASP A 8 -22.59 18.00 24.13
N GLY A 9 -23.22 17.52 25.21
CA GLY A 9 -24.65 17.57 25.43
C GLY A 9 -25.48 16.56 24.62
N LEU A 10 -24.85 15.69 23.85
CA LEU A 10 -25.52 14.69 23.03
C LEU A 10 -25.74 13.39 23.78
N ILE A 11 -26.88 12.72 23.51
CA ILE A 11 -27.17 11.39 24.07
C ILE A 11 -26.25 10.37 23.40
N LYS A 12 -25.36 9.76 24.17
CA LYS A 12 -24.41 8.73 23.71
C LYS A 12 -24.96 7.32 23.84
N ALA A 13 -25.85 7.09 24.79
CA ALA A 13 -26.56 5.82 24.95
C ALA A 13 -27.90 6.02 25.67
N LYS A 14 -28.89 5.19 25.37
CA LYS A 14 -30.24 5.22 25.96
C LYS A 14 -30.74 3.82 26.26
N GLU A 15 -31.72 3.73 27.18
CA GLU A 15 -32.42 2.49 27.54
C GLU A 15 -31.51 1.42 28.17
N LEU A 16 -30.43 1.83 28.85
CA LEU A 16 -29.46 0.94 29.47
C LEU A 16 -29.97 0.32 30.76
N ARG A 17 -29.66 -0.95 30.99
CA ARG A 17 -29.78 -1.64 32.26
C ARG A 17 -28.57 -1.33 33.14
N ARG A 18 -28.72 -1.58 34.46
CA ARG A 18 -27.71 -1.19 35.46
C ARG A 18 -26.30 -1.73 35.19
N GLU A 19 -26.22 -2.96 34.66
CA GLU A 19 -24.95 -3.61 34.30
C GLU A 19 -24.35 -3.05 33.04
N GLU A 20 -25.18 -2.64 32.10
CA GLU A 20 -24.78 -2.04 30.80
C GLU A 20 -24.27 -0.60 30.95
N ILE A 21 -24.71 0.10 32.00
CA ILE A 21 -24.30 1.49 32.28
C ILE A 21 -22.80 1.56 32.58
N THR A 22 -22.29 0.65 33.43
CA THR A 22 -20.87 0.62 33.78
C THR A 22 -19.99 0.33 32.56
N GLN A 23 -20.34 -0.69 31.81
CA GLN A 23 -19.64 -1.02 30.56
C GLN A 23 -19.65 0.14 29.55
N GLN A 24 -20.80 0.79 29.41
CA GLN A 24 -20.94 1.90 28.47
C GLN A 24 -20.21 3.16 28.96
N LEU A 25 -20.18 3.40 30.28
CA LEU A 25 -19.37 4.48 30.86
C LEU A 25 -17.88 4.23 30.73
N GLU A 26 -17.42 3.01 31.00
CA GLU A 26 -16.02 2.62 30.78
C GLU A 26 -15.61 2.75 29.31
N LYS A 27 -16.50 2.33 28.40
CA LYS A 27 -16.32 2.48 26.96
C LYS A 27 -16.22 3.94 26.55
N LEU A 28 -17.10 4.82 27.06
CA LEU A 28 -17.09 6.25 26.77
C LEU A 28 -15.92 6.99 27.44
N LEU A 29 -15.48 6.55 28.62
CA LEU A 29 -14.30 7.09 29.30
C LEU A 29 -13.00 6.62 28.65
N ALA A 30 -12.96 5.40 28.15
CA ALA A 30 -11.87 4.89 27.32
C ALA A 30 -11.83 5.58 25.94
N ALA A 31 -13.00 5.85 25.34
CA ALA A 31 -13.14 6.60 24.09
C ALA A 31 -12.68 8.07 24.19
N GLY A 32 -12.55 8.64 25.40
CA GLY A 32 -11.95 9.96 25.60
C GLY A 32 -10.44 10.01 25.49
N LYS A 33 -9.79 8.87 25.30
CA LYS A 33 -8.33 8.74 25.10
C LYS A 33 -8.07 8.21 23.70
N GLY A 34 -7.27 8.90 22.91
CA GLY A 34 -6.82 8.42 21.61
C GLY A 34 -6.10 7.05 21.69
N ILE A 35 -5.40 6.66 20.64
CA ILE A 35 -4.64 5.41 20.61
C ILE A 35 -3.64 5.36 21.77
N GLN A 36 -3.68 4.29 22.55
CA GLN A 36 -2.74 4.03 23.65
C GLN A 36 -1.60 3.15 23.13
N PHE A 37 -0.47 3.79 22.87
CA PHE A 37 0.72 3.07 22.43
C PHE A 37 1.46 2.46 23.62
N ARG A 38 1.86 1.20 23.50
CA ARG A 38 2.69 0.50 24.49
C ARG A 38 4.09 1.12 24.51
N THR A 39 4.65 1.16 25.69
CA THR A 39 6.08 1.41 25.92
C THR A 39 6.77 0.07 26.09
N GLY A 40 7.95 -0.10 25.51
CA GLY A 40 8.69 -1.36 25.56
C GLY A 40 9.30 -1.73 24.21
N SER A 41 9.84 -2.92 24.13
CA SER A 41 10.46 -3.46 22.93
C SER A 41 9.42 -4.01 21.94
N PHE A 42 9.81 -4.19 20.69
CA PHE A 42 8.98 -4.92 19.73
C PHE A 42 8.73 -6.38 20.15
N GLN A 43 9.71 -6.98 20.84
CA GLN A 43 9.58 -8.34 21.37
C GLN A 43 8.49 -8.44 22.45
N ASP A 44 8.33 -7.43 23.32
CA ASP A 44 7.24 -7.40 24.31
C ASP A 44 5.87 -7.37 23.62
N ALA A 45 5.76 -6.62 22.51
CA ALA A 45 4.53 -6.56 21.72
C ALA A 45 4.18 -7.91 21.06
N LEU A 46 5.18 -8.65 20.55
CA LEU A 46 4.99 -9.99 20.00
C LEU A 46 4.48 -10.96 21.08
N GLN A 47 5.07 -10.93 22.27
CA GLN A 47 4.64 -11.77 23.41
C GLN A 47 3.21 -11.44 23.86
N GLU A 48 2.85 -10.13 23.95
CA GLU A 48 1.50 -9.70 24.27
C GLU A 48 0.50 -10.15 23.19
N ALA A 49 0.87 -10.06 21.91
CA ALA A 49 0.06 -10.51 20.78
C ALA A 49 -0.19 -12.02 20.83
N GLU A 50 0.84 -12.82 21.12
CA GLU A 50 0.72 -14.27 21.29
C GLU A 50 -0.20 -14.64 22.45
N ALA A 51 -0.05 -13.95 23.60
CA ALA A 51 -0.87 -14.20 24.79
C ALA A 51 -2.34 -13.79 24.63
N THR A 52 -2.64 -12.77 23.81
CA THR A 52 -3.99 -12.20 23.66
C THR A 52 -4.70 -12.59 22.37
N GLY A 53 -3.98 -13.12 21.39
CA GLY A 53 -4.50 -13.41 20.05
C GLY A 53 -4.78 -12.17 19.20
N LYS A 54 -4.37 -10.97 19.66
CA LYS A 54 -4.55 -9.72 18.93
C LYS A 54 -3.46 -9.52 17.88
N LEU A 55 -3.81 -8.80 16.82
CA LEU A 55 -2.81 -8.27 15.89
C LEU A 55 -2.03 -7.11 16.54
N ILE A 56 -0.82 -6.88 16.05
CA ILE A 56 -0.03 -5.70 16.39
C ILE A 56 -0.31 -4.62 15.37
N PHE A 57 -0.65 -3.41 15.83
CA PHE A 57 -0.60 -2.20 15.03
C PHE A 57 0.71 -1.49 15.28
N LEU A 58 1.55 -1.38 14.25
CA LEU A 58 2.85 -0.70 14.32
C LEU A 58 2.81 0.59 13.50
N ASP A 59 2.99 1.74 14.18
CA ASP A 59 3.21 3.05 13.56
C ASP A 59 4.71 3.27 13.35
N GLY A 60 5.15 3.16 12.09
CA GLY A 60 6.51 3.50 11.66
C GLY A 60 6.60 4.96 11.22
N TYR A 61 7.27 5.79 12.02
CA TYR A 61 7.38 7.23 11.80
C TYR A 61 8.83 7.73 11.81
N THR A 62 9.02 9.00 11.41
CA THR A 62 10.26 9.76 11.63
C THR A 62 9.95 11.12 12.27
N SER A 63 10.91 11.68 12.99
CA SER A 63 10.71 12.93 13.72
C SER A 63 10.49 14.18 12.85
N TRP A 64 10.96 14.14 11.61
CA TRP A 64 10.81 15.24 10.62
C TRP A 64 9.54 15.11 9.75
N CYS A 65 8.87 13.97 9.77
CA CYS A 65 7.73 13.66 8.91
C CYS A 65 6.49 14.52 9.28
N ALA A 66 6.10 15.42 8.42
CA ALA A 66 4.95 16.30 8.66
C ALA A 66 3.60 15.54 8.69
N PRO A 67 3.31 14.59 7.76
CA PRO A 67 2.11 13.77 7.86
C PRO A 67 2.05 12.92 9.14
N CYS A 68 3.19 12.42 9.64
CA CYS A 68 3.22 11.67 10.91
C CYS A 68 2.82 12.54 12.10
N LYS A 69 3.27 13.80 12.12
CA LYS A 69 2.88 14.77 13.15
C LYS A 69 1.39 15.07 13.09
N MET A 70 0.84 15.26 11.90
CA MET A 70 -0.60 15.45 11.70
C MET A 70 -1.38 14.26 12.24
N MET A 71 -1.03 13.03 11.89
CA MET A 71 -1.68 11.81 12.41
C MET A 71 -1.64 11.75 13.93
N ASN A 72 -0.49 12.03 14.54
CA ASN A 72 -0.33 12.04 15.99
C ASN A 72 -1.22 13.06 16.72
N THR A 73 -1.44 14.23 16.11
CA THR A 73 -2.15 15.34 16.77
C THR A 73 -3.65 15.39 16.47
N THR A 74 -4.10 14.76 15.40
CA THR A 74 -5.50 14.79 14.97
C THR A 74 -6.15 13.41 14.99
N VAL A 75 -5.58 12.43 14.29
CA VAL A 75 -6.21 11.13 14.09
C VAL A 75 -5.99 10.22 15.31
N PHE A 76 -4.76 10.12 15.82
CA PHE A 76 -4.48 9.24 16.96
C PHE A 76 -5.03 9.75 18.29
N THR A 77 -5.40 11.03 18.36
CA THR A 77 -6.07 11.63 19.52
C THR A 77 -7.61 11.55 19.42
N ASP A 78 -8.13 11.15 18.26
CA ASP A 78 -9.56 11.00 18.04
C ASP A 78 -10.12 9.87 18.93
N PRO A 79 -11.23 10.09 19.69
CA PRO A 79 -11.80 9.10 20.59
C PRO A 79 -12.32 7.84 19.88
N GLU A 80 -12.86 7.95 18.68
CA GLU A 80 -13.38 6.81 17.91
C GLU A 80 -12.22 5.94 17.40
N VAL A 81 -11.17 6.58 16.86
CA VAL A 81 -9.93 5.91 16.49
C VAL A 81 -9.30 5.22 17.69
N GLY A 82 -9.16 5.95 18.82
CA GLY A 82 -8.59 5.37 20.03
C GLY A 82 -9.36 4.18 20.54
N HIS A 83 -10.69 4.24 20.57
CA HIS A 83 -11.54 3.12 20.98
C HIS A 83 -11.32 1.90 20.08
N PHE A 84 -11.39 2.08 18.76
CA PHE A 84 -11.20 1.01 17.78
C PHE A 84 -9.83 0.35 17.92
N PHE A 85 -8.76 1.14 17.96
CA PHE A 85 -7.40 0.59 18.00
C PHE A 85 -7.07 -0.09 19.35
N ASN A 86 -7.50 0.48 20.47
CA ASN A 86 -7.24 -0.09 21.78
C ASN A 86 -8.02 -1.41 22.04
N GLU A 87 -9.17 -1.57 21.40
CA GLU A 87 -9.95 -2.80 21.46
C GLU A 87 -9.32 -3.93 20.64
N HIS A 88 -8.83 -3.62 19.44
CA HIS A 88 -8.47 -4.65 18.45
C HIS A 88 -6.98 -4.96 18.40
N PHE A 89 -6.10 -4.04 18.83
CA PHE A 89 -4.67 -4.18 18.59
C PHE A 89 -3.79 -4.02 19.83
N ILE A 90 -2.59 -4.60 19.73
CA ILE A 90 -1.44 -4.18 20.53
C ILE A 90 -0.79 -3.03 19.76
N ASN A 91 -0.97 -1.79 20.24
CA ASN A 91 -0.51 -0.61 19.54
C ASN A 91 0.93 -0.27 19.92
N VAL A 92 1.84 -0.20 18.97
CA VAL A 92 3.24 0.21 19.15
C VAL A 92 3.64 1.25 18.13
N LYS A 93 4.62 2.09 18.47
CA LYS A 93 5.17 3.09 17.55
C LYS A 93 6.67 3.20 17.71
N PHE A 94 7.38 3.29 16.59
CA PHE A 94 8.83 3.36 16.55
C PHE A 94 9.31 4.47 15.62
N ASP A 95 10.32 5.23 16.09
CA ASP A 95 11.07 6.15 15.23
C ASP A 95 12.02 5.31 14.37
N MET A 96 11.77 5.26 13.06
CA MET A 96 12.49 4.41 12.11
C MET A 96 13.95 4.81 11.91
N GLU A 97 14.36 5.96 12.46
CA GLU A 97 15.75 6.42 12.44
C GLU A 97 16.50 6.13 13.74
N LYS A 98 15.83 5.58 14.79
CA LYS A 98 16.41 5.38 16.12
C LYS A 98 16.21 3.98 16.65
N GLY A 99 17.18 3.53 17.44
CA GLY A 99 17.11 2.28 18.19
C GLY A 99 16.61 1.10 17.35
N GLU A 100 15.67 0.37 17.92
CA GLU A 100 15.03 -0.82 17.32
C GLU A 100 14.27 -0.50 16.01
N GLY A 101 13.80 0.75 15.84
CA GLY A 101 13.11 1.18 14.62
C GLY A 101 13.96 1.01 13.35
N ARG A 102 15.29 1.14 13.42
CA ARG A 102 16.18 0.93 12.26
C ARG A 102 16.16 -0.53 11.77
N GLU A 103 16.03 -1.47 12.67
CA GLU A 103 15.93 -2.89 12.33
C GLU A 103 14.56 -3.21 11.75
N LEU A 104 13.49 -2.65 12.34
CA LEU A 104 12.13 -2.78 11.84
C LEU A 104 11.96 -2.14 10.45
N LEU A 105 12.59 -0.98 10.21
CA LEU A 105 12.64 -0.34 8.90
C LEU A 105 13.16 -1.31 7.83
N LYS A 106 14.30 -1.96 8.11
CA LYS A 106 14.93 -2.94 7.19
C LYS A 106 14.08 -4.20 7.06
N ARG A 107 13.62 -4.77 8.18
CA ARG A 107 12.82 -5.99 8.23
C ARG A 107 11.57 -5.90 7.36
N TYR A 108 10.86 -4.78 7.44
CA TYR A 108 9.61 -4.57 6.71
C TYR A 108 9.78 -3.76 5.42
N GLY A 109 10.99 -3.35 5.05
CA GLY A 109 11.27 -2.62 3.82
C GLY A 109 10.46 -1.33 3.70
N MET A 110 10.35 -0.54 4.78
CA MET A 110 9.62 0.72 4.76
C MET A 110 10.42 1.77 3.98
N GLN A 111 9.79 2.46 3.02
CA GLN A 111 10.45 3.45 2.15
C GLN A 111 9.90 4.86 2.33
N VAL A 112 8.69 4.99 2.87
CA VAL A 112 7.95 6.24 3.03
C VAL A 112 7.29 6.30 4.41
N PHE A 113 6.98 7.52 4.88
CA PHE A 113 6.40 7.72 6.21
C PHE A 113 5.20 8.67 6.17
N PRO A 114 4.19 8.40 7.03
CA PRO A 114 4.08 7.26 7.93
C PRO A 114 3.79 5.96 7.19
N THR A 115 4.25 4.83 7.74
CA THR A 115 3.87 3.49 7.31
C THR A 115 3.30 2.74 8.52
N TYR A 116 2.10 2.22 8.36
CA TYR A 116 1.38 1.45 9.37
C TYR A 116 1.34 -0.01 8.98
N LEU A 117 1.70 -0.90 9.90
CA LEU A 117 1.65 -2.33 9.68
C LEU A 117 0.65 -2.98 10.63
N LEU A 118 -0.11 -3.91 10.11
CA LEU A 118 -0.78 -4.94 10.89
C LEU A 118 0.09 -6.19 10.85
N LEU A 119 0.49 -6.68 12.01
CA LEU A 119 1.36 -7.84 12.13
C LEU A 119 0.66 -8.93 12.95
N ASP A 120 0.92 -10.18 12.61
CA ASP A 120 0.54 -11.31 13.48
C ASP A 120 1.49 -11.47 14.69
N ALA A 121 1.20 -12.40 15.57
CA ALA A 121 2.00 -12.67 16.77
C ALA A 121 3.41 -13.21 16.45
N ALA A 122 3.63 -13.75 15.25
CA ALA A 122 4.96 -14.15 14.77
C ALA A 122 5.74 -12.98 14.13
N GLY A 123 5.11 -11.80 14.04
CA GLY A 123 5.67 -10.61 13.41
C GLY A 123 5.66 -10.69 11.89
N ASN A 124 4.79 -11.48 11.28
CA ASN A 124 4.58 -11.45 9.84
C ASN A 124 3.65 -10.30 9.47
N GLU A 125 3.93 -9.66 8.32
CA GLU A 125 3.08 -8.58 7.80
C GLU A 125 1.76 -9.14 7.27
N VAL A 126 0.65 -8.76 7.90
CA VAL A 126 -0.71 -9.08 7.46
C VAL A 126 -1.20 -8.03 6.46
N HIS A 127 -1.00 -6.74 6.81
CA HIS A 127 -1.44 -5.63 5.98
C HIS A 127 -0.55 -4.41 6.18
N ARG A 128 -0.64 -3.48 5.22
CA ARG A 128 0.12 -2.21 5.26
C ARG A 128 -0.73 -1.07 4.74
N VAL A 129 -0.71 0.02 5.46
CA VAL A 129 -1.30 1.31 5.06
C VAL A 129 -0.20 2.37 5.08
N VAL A 130 -0.20 3.27 4.12
CA VAL A 130 0.86 4.28 3.97
C VAL A 130 0.25 5.66 3.79
N GLY A 131 0.88 6.66 4.43
CA GLY A 131 0.51 8.07 4.29
C GLY A 131 -0.41 8.59 5.38
N GLY A 132 -0.71 9.90 5.31
CA GLY A 132 -1.65 10.56 6.20
C GLY A 132 -3.08 10.39 5.70
N HIS A 133 -4.01 10.14 6.60
CA HIS A 133 -5.44 9.93 6.33
C HIS A 133 -6.28 10.73 7.33
N ASP A 134 -7.55 10.98 7.03
CA ASP A 134 -8.51 11.37 8.05
C ASP A 134 -8.93 10.16 8.91
N ALA A 135 -9.61 10.41 10.02
CA ALA A 135 -9.97 9.37 11.00
C ALA A 135 -10.87 8.27 10.40
N GLY A 136 -11.87 8.66 9.61
CA GLY A 136 -12.81 7.71 9.00
C GLY A 136 -12.14 6.82 7.97
N GLU A 137 -11.37 7.41 7.08
CA GLU A 137 -10.61 6.68 6.05
C GLU A 137 -9.55 5.77 6.69
N PHE A 138 -8.88 6.23 7.75
CA PHE A 138 -7.89 5.43 8.44
C PHE A 138 -8.50 4.17 9.07
N ILE A 139 -9.61 4.30 9.81
CA ILE A 139 -10.34 3.14 10.36
C ILE A 139 -10.78 2.19 9.24
N ARG A 140 -11.29 2.73 8.11
CA ARG A 140 -11.73 1.92 6.96
C ARG A 140 -10.60 1.07 6.40
N LEU A 141 -9.45 1.68 6.11
CA LEU A 141 -8.27 0.99 5.58
C LEU A 141 -7.73 -0.08 6.53
N ILE A 142 -7.70 0.21 7.83
CA ILE A 142 -7.26 -0.76 8.83
C ILE A 142 -8.25 -1.93 8.96
N ARG A 143 -9.56 -1.66 8.90
CA ARG A 143 -10.58 -2.73 8.90
C ARG A 143 -10.48 -3.65 7.69
N GLU A 144 -10.22 -3.10 6.50
CA GLU A 144 -9.93 -3.90 5.30
C GLU A 144 -8.72 -4.80 5.50
N GLY A 145 -7.68 -4.29 6.17
CA GLY A 145 -6.48 -5.07 6.50
C GLY A 145 -6.70 -6.16 7.54
N MET A 146 -7.74 -6.06 8.39
CA MET A 146 -8.12 -7.10 9.35
C MET A 146 -8.87 -8.27 8.69
N ASP A 147 -9.50 -8.02 7.55
CA ASP A 147 -10.22 -9.06 6.82
C ASP A 147 -9.23 -9.95 6.04
N PRO A 148 -9.17 -11.27 6.33
CA PRO A 148 -8.29 -12.19 5.62
C PRO A 148 -8.48 -12.20 4.10
N GLU A 149 -9.68 -11.86 3.59
CA GLU A 149 -9.95 -11.81 2.15
C GLU A 149 -9.44 -10.52 1.48
N ASN A 150 -9.27 -9.44 2.24
CA ASN A 150 -8.91 -8.11 1.75
C ASN A 150 -7.51 -7.66 2.18
N SER A 151 -6.90 -8.33 3.16
CA SER A 151 -5.53 -8.04 3.59
C SER A 151 -4.50 -8.38 2.49
N ILE A 152 -3.36 -7.69 2.49
CA ILE A 152 -2.27 -7.97 1.54
C ILE A 152 -1.83 -9.44 1.64
N ALA A 153 -1.68 -9.98 2.86
CA ALA A 153 -1.27 -11.37 3.07
C ALA A 153 -2.32 -12.36 2.55
N GLY A 154 -3.61 -12.10 2.80
CA GLY A 154 -4.70 -12.94 2.32
C GLY A 154 -4.80 -12.94 0.80
N MET A 155 -4.75 -11.76 0.19
CA MET A 155 -4.75 -11.63 -1.27
C MET A 155 -3.51 -12.28 -1.91
N GLN A 156 -2.34 -12.13 -1.28
CA GLN A 156 -1.14 -12.82 -1.73
C GLN A 156 -1.33 -14.34 -1.71
N LYS A 157 -1.86 -14.89 -0.63
CA LYS A 157 -2.15 -16.32 -0.53
C LYS A 157 -3.12 -16.80 -1.62
N ARG A 158 -4.20 -16.05 -1.88
CA ARG A 158 -5.14 -16.35 -2.99
C ARG A 158 -4.43 -16.33 -4.33
N TYR A 159 -3.59 -15.34 -4.58
CA TYR A 159 -2.79 -15.26 -5.80
C TYR A 159 -1.85 -16.46 -5.94
N GLU A 160 -1.14 -16.85 -4.88
CA GLU A 160 -0.21 -18.00 -4.85
C GLU A 160 -0.94 -19.33 -5.04
N THR A 161 -2.18 -19.45 -4.57
CA THR A 161 -3.02 -20.65 -4.77
C THR A 161 -3.73 -20.68 -6.12
N GLY A 162 -3.49 -19.72 -7.00
CA GLY A 162 -3.93 -19.75 -8.39
C GLY A 162 -5.18 -18.96 -8.71
N ASP A 163 -5.70 -18.12 -7.79
CA ASP A 163 -6.80 -17.21 -8.12
C ASP A 163 -6.33 -16.18 -9.17
N ARG A 164 -7.00 -16.15 -10.31
CA ARG A 164 -6.68 -15.28 -11.46
C ARG A 164 -7.93 -14.59 -12.00
N GLU A 165 -9.00 -14.49 -11.18
CA GLU A 165 -10.18 -13.75 -11.61
C GLU A 165 -9.84 -12.25 -11.76
N ALA A 166 -10.33 -11.63 -12.86
CA ALA A 166 -9.92 -10.27 -13.23
C ALA A 166 -10.23 -9.25 -12.12
N ASP A 167 -11.40 -9.34 -11.49
CA ASP A 167 -11.79 -8.45 -10.40
C ASP A 167 -10.92 -8.63 -9.15
N PHE A 168 -10.49 -9.87 -8.88
CA PHE A 168 -9.54 -10.14 -7.82
C PHE A 168 -8.17 -9.52 -8.13
N LEU A 169 -7.64 -9.70 -9.35
CA LEU A 169 -6.35 -9.14 -9.76
C LEU A 169 -6.34 -7.61 -9.70
N ARG A 170 -7.42 -6.92 -10.13
CA ARG A 170 -7.57 -5.46 -10.02
C ARG A 170 -7.51 -5.00 -8.57
N ARG A 171 -8.28 -5.64 -7.69
CA ARG A 171 -8.27 -5.32 -6.26
C ARG A 171 -6.89 -5.58 -5.64
N TYR A 172 -6.26 -6.69 -5.99
CA TYR A 172 -4.92 -7.01 -5.47
C TYR A 172 -3.87 -5.99 -5.89
N ILE A 173 -3.86 -5.55 -7.17
CA ILE A 173 -2.98 -4.48 -7.65
C ILE A 173 -3.23 -3.18 -6.87
N THR A 174 -4.49 -2.81 -6.67
CA THR A 174 -4.86 -1.59 -5.93
C THR A 174 -4.39 -1.66 -4.47
N THR A 175 -4.60 -2.79 -3.80
CA THR A 175 -4.17 -3.03 -2.42
C THR A 175 -2.64 -3.01 -2.29
N LEU A 176 -1.92 -3.65 -3.21
CA LEU A 176 -0.45 -3.58 -3.28
C LEU A 176 0.04 -2.15 -3.47
N GLY A 177 -0.61 -1.39 -4.35
CA GLY A 177 -0.28 0.02 -4.60
C GLY A 177 -0.49 0.90 -3.37
N GLY A 178 -1.60 0.73 -2.66
CA GLY A 178 -1.88 1.42 -1.39
C GLY A 178 -0.87 1.10 -0.29
N GLY A 179 -0.36 -0.13 -0.28
CA GLY A 179 0.70 -0.58 0.63
C GLY A 179 2.13 -0.31 0.15
N TYR A 180 2.34 0.40 -0.97
CA TYR A 180 3.68 0.63 -1.56
C TYR A 180 4.47 -0.66 -1.85
N ARG A 181 3.74 -1.74 -2.21
CA ARG A 181 4.33 -3.00 -2.65
C ARG A 181 4.49 -3.05 -4.17
N PHE A 182 5.11 -2.02 -4.72
CA PHE A 182 5.30 -1.85 -6.16
C PHE A 182 6.14 -2.96 -6.80
N ASP A 183 6.98 -3.63 -6.02
CA ASP A 183 7.78 -4.79 -6.43
C ASP A 183 6.94 -5.98 -6.91
N LYS A 184 5.72 -6.14 -6.39
CA LYS A 184 4.81 -7.25 -6.72
C LYS A 184 3.85 -6.94 -7.86
N ILE A 185 3.58 -5.68 -8.14
CA ILE A 185 2.56 -5.25 -9.10
C ILE A 185 2.83 -5.71 -10.53
N PRO A 186 4.07 -5.65 -11.08
CA PRO A 186 4.31 -6.01 -12.48
C PRO A 186 3.84 -7.42 -12.85
N ALA A 187 4.11 -8.40 -11.99
CA ALA A 187 3.68 -9.78 -12.23
C ALA A 187 2.15 -9.92 -12.25
N VAL A 188 1.45 -9.20 -11.36
CA VAL A 188 -0.01 -9.24 -11.27
C VAL A 188 -0.66 -8.51 -12.46
N LEU A 189 -0.06 -7.40 -12.91
CA LEU A 189 -0.49 -6.69 -14.12
C LEU A 189 -0.35 -7.58 -15.37
N ASP A 190 0.74 -8.31 -15.49
CA ASP A 190 0.96 -9.22 -16.61
C ASP A 190 -0.09 -10.35 -16.63
N GLU A 191 -0.46 -10.89 -15.45
CA GLU A 191 -1.53 -11.89 -15.34
C GLU A 191 -2.91 -11.30 -15.71
N LEU A 192 -3.23 -10.10 -15.22
CA LEU A 192 -4.47 -9.40 -15.55
C LEU A 192 -4.58 -9.16 -17.07
N CYS A 193 -3.50 -8.69 -17.67
CA CYS A 193 -3.46 -8.42 -19.11
C CYS A 193 -3.58 -9.71 -19.95
N ARG A 194 -2.95 -10.82 -19.52
CA ARG A 194 -3.12 -12.13 -20.18
C ARG A 194 -4.53 -12.67 -20.02
N LYS A 195 -5.15 -12.51 -18.85
CA LYS A 195 -6.51 -12.98 -18.57
C LYS A 195 -7.53 -12.22 -19.43
N ASN A 196 -7.44 -10.91 -19.50
CA ASN A 196 -8.40 -10.09 -20.21
C ASN A 196 -8.15 -10.06 -21.73
N GLY A 197 -6.90 -10.15 -22.19
CA GLY A 197 -6.58 -10.10 -23.62
C GLY A 197 -7.20 -8.87 -24.29
N GLU A 198 -7.96 -9.09 -25.37
CA GLU A 198 -8.64 -8.01 -26.12
C GLU A 198 -9.85 -7.40 -25.38
N THR A 199 -10.26 -7.96 -24.23
CA THR A 199 -11.37 -7.43 -23.42
C THR A 199 -10.92 -6.45 -22.32
N VAL A 200 -9.71 -5.90 -22.45
CA VAL A 200 -9.20 -4.85 -21.55
C VAL A 200 -10.19 -3.68 -21.48
N ASN A 201 -10.43 -3.17 -20.27
CA ASN A 201 -11.36 -2.09 -20.02
C ASN A 201 -10.67 -0.83 -19.47
N GLU A 202 -11.46 0.22 -19.19
CA GLU A 202 -10.92 1.49 -18.66
C GLU A 202 -10.23 1.32 -17.30
N GLU A 203 -10.75 0.48 -16.40
CA GLU A 203 -10.13 0.21 -15.10
C GLU A 203 -8.77 -0.45 -15.26
N ASP A 204 -8.64 -1.43 -16.17
CA ASP A 204 -7.36 -2.04 -16.50
C ASP A 204 -6.37 -1.02 -17.02
N TRP A 205 -6.82 -0.11 -17.91
CA TRP A 205 -5.98 0.95 -18.43
C TRP A 205 -5.48 1.90 -17.33
N GLN A 206 -6.34 2.28 -16.37
CA GLN A 206 -5.93 3.13 -15.24
C GLN A 206 -4.88 2.46 -14.37
N LEU A 207 -5.00 1.16 -14.12
CA LEU A 207 -4.00 0.38 -13.37
C LEU A 207 -2.67 0.28 -14.15
N ILE A 208 -2.74 -0.03 -15.45
CA ILE A 208 -1.57 -0.08 -16.32
C ILE A 208 -0.86 1.27 -16.35
N ARG A 209 -1.58 2.35 -16.62
CA ARG A 209 -1.05 3.71 -16.68
C ARG A 209 -0.36 4.14 -15.39
N ARG A 210 -0.92 3.73 -14.27
CA ARG A 210 -0.45 4.14 -12.92
C ARG A 210 0.79 3.36 -12.48
N TYR A 211 0.84 2.08 -12.75
CA TYR A 211 1.82 1.21 -12.10
C TYR A 211 2.86 0.58 -13.03
N LEU A 212 2.62 0.58 -14.33
CA LEU A 212 3.57 0.01 -15.27
C LEU A 212 4.75 0.95 -15.50
N SER A 213 5.95 0.44 -15.28
CA SER A 213 7.21 1.16 -15.47
C SER A 213 8.28 0.34 -16.20
N ASP A 214 8.06 -0.97 -16.38
CA ASP A 214 9.01 -1.86 -17.02
C ASP A 214 8.65 -2.07 -18.50
N PRO A 215 9.46 -1.55 -19.46
CA PRO A 215 9.23 -1.74 -20.88
C PRO A 215 9.46 -3.18 -21.36
N SER A 216 10.07 -4.06 -20.55
CA SER A 216 10.27 -5.46 -20.90
C SER A 216 9.09 -6.36 -20.50
N SER A 217 8.10 -5.82 -19.73
CA SER A 217 6.93 -6.57 -19.27
C SER A 217 6.01 -7.01 -20.41
N TYR A 218 5.30 -8.09 -20.21
CA TYR A 218 4.27 -8.54 -21.13
C TYR A 218 3.22 -7.45 -21.37
N THR A 219 2.75 -6.81 -20.30
CA THR A 219 1.74 -5.74 -20.34
C THR A 219 2.18 -4.58 -21.21
N PHE A 220 3.44 -4.13 -21.11
CA PHE A 220 3.94 -3.06 -21.98
C PHE A 220 3.91 -3.45 -23.44
N HIS A 221 4.42 -4.65 -23.78
CA HIS A 221 4.42 -5.14 -25.15
C HIS A 221 3.00 -5.34 -25.69
N PHE A 222 2.06 -5.77 -24.86
CA PHE A 222 0.65 -5.88 -25.21
C PHE A 222 0.05 -4.52 -25.57
N VAL A 223 0.20 -3.50 -24.71
CA VAL A 223 -0.25 -2.12 -24.99
C VAL A 223 0.37 -1.59 -26.28
N ALA A 224 1.68 -1.76 -26.43
CA ALA A 224 2.40 -1.26 -27.58
C ALA A 224 2.01 -1.94 -28.90
N LYS A 225 1.55 -3.18 -28.86
CA LYS A 225 1.10 -3.95 -30.04
C LYS A 225 -0.39 -3.71 -30.36
N HIS A 226 -1.22 -3.51 -29.36
CA HIS A 226 -2.68 -3.40 -29.46
C HIS A 226 -3.18 -1.99 -29.11
N ARG A 227 -2.54 -0.96 -29.66
CA ARG A 227 -2.85 0.45 -29.37
C ARG A 227 -4.33 0.80 -29.55
N GLU A 228 -4.95 0.21 -30.56
CA GLU A 228 -6.36 0.41 -30.91
C GLU A 228 -7.32 0.09 -29.78
N LEU A 229 -7.00 -0.88 -28.91
CA LEU A 229 -7.83 -1.24 -27.75
C LEU A 229 -7.86 -0.13 -26.71
N PHE A 230 -6.80 0.68 -26.62
CA PHE A 230 -6.64 1.70 -25.60
C PHE A 230 -7.13 3.08 -26.04
N THR A 231 -7.30 3.30 -27.35
CA THR A 231 -7.80 4.59 -27.88
C THR A 231 -9.24 4.91 -27.52
N ALA A 232 -9.98 3.94 -26.97
CA ALA A 232 -11.27 4.17 -26.35
C ALA A 232 -11.19 4.94 -25.01
N TYR A 233 -10.02 4.92 -24.34
CA TYR A 233 -9.81 5.46 -22.99
C TYR A 233 -8.81 6.60 -22.93
N ILE A 234 -8.02 6.79 -23.98
CA ILE A 234 -6.97 7.82 -24.05
C ILE A 234 -6.78 8.27 -25.51
N ALA A 235 -6.49 9.55 -25.73
CA ALA A 235 -6.18 10.06 -27.06
C ALA A 235 -4.91 9.38 -27.62
N PRO A 236 -4.87 9.11 -28.94
CA PRO A 236 -3.72 8.42 -29.56
C PRO A 236 -2.38 9.09 -29.29
N GLU A 237 -2.35 10.42 -29.28
CA GLU A 237 -1.13 11.21 -29.03
C GLU A 237 -0.65 11.07 -27.58
N GLU A 238 -1.59 11.02 -26.63
CA GLU A 238 -1.28 10.82 -25.20
C GLU A 238 -0.81 9.38 -24.94
N LEU A 239 -1.42 8.38 -25.60
CA LEU A 239 -0.96 7.00 -25.54
C LEU A 239 0.48 6.86 -26.03
N GLU A 240 0.81 7.48 -27.18
CA GLU A 240 2.16 7.49 -27.73
C GLU A 240 3.15 8.19 -26.78
N ALA A 241 2.76 9.31 -26.17
CA ALA A 241 3.59 10.00 -25.18
C ALA A 241 3.85 9.12 -23.94
N TRP A 242 2.84 8.39 -23.49
CA TRP A 242 2.97 7.45 -22.36
C TRP A 242 3.91 6.28 -22.72
N ILE A 243 3.75 5.66 -23.89
CA ILE A 243 4.65 4.61 -24.39
C ILE A 243 6.10 5.11 -24.44
N GLN A 244 6.32 6.32 -24.95
CA GLN A 244 7.65 6.94 -24.98
C GLN A 244 8.22 7.14 -23.57
N LYS A 245 7.42 7.62 -22.65
CA LYS A 245 7.83 7.83 -21.25
C LYS A 245 8.29 6.53 -20.59
N VAL A 246 7.53 5.44 -20.76
CA VAL A 246 7.88 4.13 -20.18
C VAL A 246 9.19 3.59 -20.78
N LEU A 247 9.43 3.79 -22.07
CA LEU A 247 10.70 3.42 -22.74
C LEU A 247 11.87 4.32 -22.30
N TYR A 248 11.65 5.63 -22.22
CA TYR A 248 12.71 6.61 -22.00
C TYR A 248 13.29 6.55 -20.60
N VAL A 249 12.44 6.39 -19.57
CA VAL A 249 12.88 6.42 -18.15
C VAL A 249 13.96 5.36 -17.83
N PRO A 250 13.81 4.08 -18.17
CA PRO A 250 14.87 3.10 -17.95
C PRO A 250 16.14 3.37 -18.75
N VAL A 251 16.03 3.87 -19.98
CA VAL A 251 17.18 4.26 -20.81
C VAL A 251 17.94 5.40 -20.14
N PHE A 252 17.23 6.47 -19.79
CA PHE A 252 17.79 7.64 -19.11
C PHE A 252 18.48 7.25 -17.78
N ASN A 253 17.81 6.47 -16.94
CA ASN A 253 18.38 6.03 -15.67
C ASN A 253 19.63 5.15 -15.88
N THR A 254 19.63 4.31 -16.89
CA THR A 254 20.79 3.46 -17.20
C THR A 254 21.98 4.30 -17.67
N VAL A 255 21.74 5.28 -18.56
CA VAL A 255 22.80 6.21 -19.01
C VAL A 255 23.32 7.05 -17.84
N ASN A 256 22.44 7.61 -17.01
CA ASN A 256 22.85 8.39 -15.85
C ASN A 256 23.67 7.54 -14.84
N SER A 257 23.27 6.30 -14.57
CA SER A 257 24.03 5.41 -13.70
C SER A 257 25.42 5.15 -14.20
N LEU A 258 25.61 5.02 -15.52
CA LEU A 258 26.95 4.83 -16.12
C LEU A 258 27.81 6.10 -16.01
N VAL A 259 27.18 7.28 -16.18
CA VAL A 259 27.91 8.56 -16.24
C VAL A 259 28.21 9.11 -14.83
N PHE A 260 27.24 9.01 -13.89
CA PHE A 260 27.34 9.66 -12.59
C PHE A 260 27.63 8.73 -11.42
N ASP A 261 27.18 7.46 -11.49
CA ASP A 261 27.35 6.49 -10.42
C ASP A 261 28.56 5.55 -10.65
N GLU A 262 29.30 5.72 -11.76
CA GLU A 262 30.45 4.88 -12.16
C GLU A 262 30.14 3.37 -12.13
N LYS A 263 28.89 3.00 -12.42
CA LYS A 263 28.49 1.58 -12.48
C LYS A 263 29.00 0.92 -13.73
N GLU A 264 29.39 -0.34 -13.60
CA GLU A 264 29.80 -1.13 -14.75
C GLU A 264 28.71 -1.25 -15.81
N TYR A 265 29.12 -1.26 -17.09
CA TYR A 265 28.23 -1.42 -18.23
C TYR A 265 27.57 -2.79 -18.25
N ASP A 266 26.26 -2.84 -18.09
CA ASP A 266 25.46 -4.06 -18.21
C ASP A 266 25.00 -4.27 -19.66
N ALA A 267 25.81 -5.03 -20.41
CA ALA A 267 25.52 -5.38 -21.78
C ALA A 267 24.21 -6.16 -21.96
N GLY A 268 23.80 -6.95 -20.98
CA GLY A 268 22.54 -7.70 -20.98
C GLY A 268 21.34 -6.77 -20.94
N ARG A 269 21.36 -5.80 -20.04
CA ARG A 269 20.31 -4.79 -19.90
C ARG A 269 20.18 -3.92 -21.15
N PHE A 270 21.29 -3.48 -21.74
CA PHE A 270 21.29 -2.74 -23.00
C PHE A 270 20.73 -3.55 -24.16
N LYS A 271 21.08 -4.82 -24.25
CA LYS A 271 20.56 -5.73 -25.27
C LYS A 271 19.04 -5.88 -25.17
N THR A 272 18.51 -5.97 -23.96
CA THR A 272 17.08 -6.06 -23.68
C THR A 272 16.38 -4.76 -24.08
N LEU A 273 16.86 -3.60 -23.61
CA LEU A 273 16.31 -2.29 -23.97
C LEU A 273 16.29 -2.05 -25.49
N ARG A 274 17.36 -2.44 -26.18
CA ARG A 274 17.42 -2.36 -27.67
C ARG A 274 16.38 -3.24 -28.35
N LYS A 275 16.08 -4.41 -27.78
CA LYS A 275 15.03 -5.32 -28.28
C LYS A 275 13.65 -4.70 -28.09
N ASP A 276 13.38 -4.13 -26.92
CA ASP A 276 12.09 -3.51 -26.58
C ASP A 276 11.81 -2.27 -27.45
N ILE A 277 12.81 -1.41 -27.64
CA ILE A 277 12.74 -0.27 -28.56
C ILE A 277 12.39 -0.72 -29.98
N LYS A 278 13.00 -1.81 -30.47
CA LYS A 278 12.75 -2.34 -31.80
C LYS A 278 11.32 -2.88 -31.98
N ILE A 279 10.76 -3.49 -30.96
CA ILE A 279 9.40 -4.04 -30.99
C ILE A 279 8.37 -2.91 -31.01
N VAL A 280 8.62 -1.85 -30.24
CA VAL A 280 7.65 -0.78 -30.03
C VAL A 280 7.68 0.26 -31.17
N ARG A 281 8.86 0.54 -31.75
CA ARG A 281 9.03 1.58 -32.79
C ARG A 281 10.02 1.15 -33.86
N PRO A 282 9.63 0.27 -34.75
CA PRO A 282 10.50 -0.16 -35.84
C PRO A 282 10.92 1.00 -36.76
N GLU A 283 10.05 2.03 -36.95
CA GLU A 283 10.28 3.19 -37.82
C GLU A 283 11.21 4.26 -37.22
N ARG A 284 11.35 4.36 -35.91
CA ARG A 284 12.24 5.32 -35.22
C ARG A 284 13.52 4.68 -34.64
N LYS A 285 13.86 3.55 -35.17
CA LYS A 285 14.99 2.70 -34.73
C LYS A 285 16.33 3.44 -34.69
N SER A 286 16.57 4.38 -35.60
CA SER A 286 17.83 5.10 -35.68
C SER A 286 18.02 6.15 -34.58
N TYR A 287 16.96 6.86 -34.22
CA TYR A 287 17.04 7.93 -33.20
C TYR A 287 17.28 7.41 -31.80
N LEU A 288 16.52 6.38 -31.35
CA LEU A 288 16.64 5.80 -30.01
C LEU A 288 17.84 4.88 -29.83
N LEU A 289 18.49 4.45 -30.91
CA LEU A 289 19.71 3.65 -30.90
C LEU A 289 20.99 4.47 -31.09
N SER A 290 20.87 5.78 -31.32
CA SER A 290 21.99 6.72 -31.41
C SER A 290 22.34 7.40 -30.09
N ILE A 291 21.53 7.15 -29.05
CA ILE A 291 21.81 7.53 -27.65
C ILE A 291 22.54 6.38 -26.99
#